data_7f3169ea34643e4227f7887bde84a3a6
#
_entry.id   7f3169ea34643e4227f7887bde84a3a6
#
_cell.length_a   1.000
_cell.length_b   1.000
_cell.length_c   1.000
_cell.angle_alpha   90.00
_cell.angle_beta   90.00
_cell.angle_gamma   90.00
#
_symmetry.space_group_name_H-M   'P 1'
#
loop_
_entity.id
_entity.type
_entity.pdbx_description
1 polymer ?
#
loop_
_entity_poly.entity_id
_entity_poly.type
_entity_poly.pdbx_seq_one_letter_code
_entity_poly.pdbx_strand_id
1 'polypeptide(L)'
;MDMDVPLSYDDKTITHWTYPWRLMSNFAPAPSEPNGRRYLYTSMIIESIPPGQFHYMRASLENQDPLKLRVNDLVKQVMGLDDAALAAGGATPKPQNELPADGEVGGMPLKIDLALASPKHEKGMRLNEMDKLHDHGITTFTKRPKLLRYKHPANREASRGYFANEVAVMDMLHDKPHDNIVNCLGIVAKEGYILGIVLEYYPVSLAHRCSDKTRPLYLDIAKCIKGIADALVHLHDQGYCHNDVKPDNIMLKADGTPVLIDFDSCLPIDQVLDRGTTKGWGDDESKTSSVKNDWLGLALVEEHLRKACLASPPK
;
A
#
# COMPACT_ATOMS: atom_id res chain seq x y z
N MET A 1 18.40 4.74 -19.24
CA MET A 1 18.75 5.05 -17.84
C MET A 1 18.52 3.77 -17.07
N ASP A 2 19.61 3.09 -16.74
CA ASP A 2 19.55 1.87 -15.93
C ASP A 2 19.15 2.25 -14.51
N MET A 3 17.89 2.01 -14.16
CA MET A 3 17.46 2.14 -12.79
C MET A 3 17.50 0.77 -12.11
N ASP A 4 18.69 0.33 -11.83
CA ASP A 4 18.96 -0.81 -10.97
C ASP A 4 18.74 -0.37 -9.52
N VAL A 5 17.58 -0.66 -8.98
CA VAL A 5 17.25 -0.33 -7.59
C VAL A 5 17.34 -1.59 -6.74
N PRO A 6 18.00 -1.55 -5.58
CA PRO A 6 17.99 -2.65 -4.63
C PRO A 6 16.57 -2.99 -4.20
N LEU A 7 16.29 -4.27 -3.95
CA LEU A 7 15.02 -4.68 -3.36
C LEU A 7 14.86 -4.02 -1.98
N SER A 8 13.72 -3.39 -1.75
CA SER A 8 13.35 -2.88 -0.44
C SER A 8 12.73 -3.98 0.41
N TYR A 9 13.06 -4.00 1.69
CA TYR A 9 12.44 -4.90 2.67
C TYR A 9 11.07 -4.41 3.14
N ASP A 10 10.70 -3.19 2.79
CA ASP A 10 9.42 -2.62 3.17
C ASP A 10 8.32 -3.14 2.23
N ASP A 11 7.13 -3.40 2.79
CA ASP A 11 5.90 -3.77 2.06
C ASP A 11 5.36 -2.59 1.21
N LYS A 12 6.25 -1.69 0.80
CA LYS A 12 5.93 -0.50 0.01
C LYS A 12 5.84 -0.84 -1.46
N THR A 13 4.82 -0.33 -2.10
CA THR A 13 4.68 -0.39 -3.55
C THR A 13 5.80 0.42 -4.20
N ILE A 14 6.78 -0.27 -4.78
CA ILE A 14 7.89 0.35 -5.48
C ILE A 14 7.56 0.31 -6.97
N THR A 15 7.31 1.46 -7.55
CA THR A 15 7.09 1.60 -8.98
C THR A 15 8.42 1.87 -9.68
N HIS A 16 9.10 0.80 -10.11
CA HIS A 16 10.29 0.92 -10.95
C HIS A 16 10.01 0.33 -12.33
N TRP A 17 10.43 1.06 -13.36
CA TRP A 17 10.33 0.58 -14.72
C TRP A 17 11.51 -0.33 -15.03
N THR A 18 11.23 -1.62 -15.21
CA THR A 18 12.15 -2.55 -15.87
C THR A 18 11.52 -2.90 -17.20
N TYR A 19 12.15 -2.50 -18.30
CA TYR A 19 11.62 -2.80 -19.61
C TYR A 19 11.74 -4.30 -19.91
N PRO A 20 10.69 -4.99 -20.40
CA PRO A 20 9.33 -4.51 -20.69
C PRO A 20 8.36 -4.64 -19.49
N TRP A 21 8.84 -4.69 -18.24
CA TRP A 21 8.06 -4.95 -17.05
C TRP A 21 8.20 -3.82 -16.04
N ARG A 22 7.15 -3.58 -15.27
CA ARG A 22 7.16 -2.67 -14.14
C ARG A 22 6.96 -3.46 -12.85
N LEU A 23 7.88 -3.32 -11.91
CA LEU A 23 7.70 -3.85 -10.56
C LEU A 23 6.60 -3.06 -9.86
N MET A 24 5.55 -3.75 -9.40
CA MET A 24 4.44 -3.15 -8.67
C MET A 24 4.61 -3.29 -7.17
N SER A 25 5.09 -4.45 -6.73
CA SER A 25 5.42 -4.71 -5.33
C SER A 25 6.33 -5.93 -5.22
N ASN A 26 7.14 -5.95 -4.19
CA ASN A 26 7.97 -7.08 -3.83
C ASN A 26 7.78 -7.40 -2.34
N PHE A 27 7.98 -8.66 -2.00
CA PHE A 27 8.08 -9.13 -0.64
C PHE A 27 9.42 -9.84 -0.48
N ALA A 28 10.31 -9.24 0.29
CA ALA A 28 11.47 -9.92 0.83
C ALA A 28 11.16 -10.26 2.29
N PRO A 29 11.33 -11.52 2.73
CA PRO A 29 11.17 -11.83 4.14
C PRO A 29 12.16 -11.02 4.98
N ALA A 30 11.77 -10.61 6.19
CA ALA A 30 12.63 -9.82 7.10
C ALA A 30 14.00 -10.47 7.31
N PRO A 31 15.08 -9.69 7.56
CA PRO A 31 16.40 -10.25 7.82
C PRO A 31 16.32 -11.35 8.87
N SER A 32 17.08 -12.43 8.66
CA SER A 32 17.03 -13.64 9.47
C SER A 32 16.93 -13.30 10.96
N GLU A 33 15.91 -13.89 11.61
CA GLU A 33 15.92 -14.01 13.07
C GLU A 33 17.26 -14.61 13.54
N PRO A 34 17.66 -14.38 14.81
CA PRO A 34 18.92 -14.84 15.37
C PRO A 34 19.22 -16.33 15.17
N ASN A 35 18.25 -17.11 14.70
CA ASN A 35 18.31 -18.55 14.50
C ASN A 35 18.82 -19.00 13.12
N GLY A 36 19.38 -18.10 12.30
CA GLY A 36 20.10 -18.49 11.07
C GLY A 36 19.22 -19.01 9.93
N ARG A 37 17.93 -18.75 9.90
CA ARG A 37 17.07 -19.09 8.77
C ARG A 37 17.48 -18.27 7.53
N ARG A 38 17.82 -18.96 6.46
CA ARG A 38 18.15 -18.34 5.17
C ARG A 38 16.85 -18.01 4.41
N TYR A 39 16.84 -16.87 3.73
CA TYR A 39 15.79 -16.55 2.77
C TYR A 39 15.84 -17.54 1.61
N LEU A 40 14.69 -18.14 1.28
CA LEU A 40 14.61 -19.08 0.18
C LEU A 40 14.13 -18.43 -1.11
N TYR A 41 13.26 -17.43 -1.01
CA TYR A 41 12.68 -16.77 -2.18
C TYR A 41 12.17 -15.35 -1.85
N THR A 42 11.95 -14.55 -2.90
CA THR A 42 11.14 -13.33 -2.86
C THR A 42 9.94 -13.46 -3.79
N SER A 43 8.83 -12.85 -3.42
CA SER A 43 7.64 -12.76 -4.26
C SER A 43 7.52 -11.35 -4.85
N MET A 44 7.10 -11.26 -6.10
CA MET A 44 6.99 -10.00 -6.83
C MET A 44 5.69 -9.94 -7.61
N ILE A 45 5.17 -8.72 -7.77
CA ILE A 45 4.12 -8.40 -8.74
C ILE A 45 4.75 -7.54 -9.82
N ILE A 46 4.62 -7.95 -11.06
CA ILE A 46 5.07 -7.20 -12.22
C ILE A 46 3.89 -6.87 -13.12
N GLU A 47 3.94 -5.72 -13.76
CA GLU A 47 2.97 -5.29 -14.75
C GLU A 47 3.62 -5.28 -16.13
N SER A 48 2.95 -5.90 -17.13
CA SER A 48 3.41 -5.87 -18.52
C SER A 48 3.29 -4.48 -19.15
N ILE A 49 4.08 -4.23 -20.20
CA ILE A 49 3.94 -3.06 -21.03
C ILE A 49 3.42 -3.51 -22.40
N PRO A 50 2.25 -3.03 -22.87
CA PRO A 50 1.42 -1.96 -22.30
C PRO A 50 0.75 -2.34 -20.98
N PRO A 51 0.44 -1.34 -20.12
CA PRO A 51 -0.06 -1.55 -18.77
C PRO A 51 -1.35 -2.37 -18.69
N GLY A 52 -1.53 -3.03 -17.55
CA GLY A 52 -2.80 -3.63 -17.13
C GLY A 52 -2.85 -5.16 -17.16
N GLN A 53 -1.74 -5.85 -17.46
CA GLN A 53 -1.62 -7.27 -17.19
C GLN A 53 -0.63 -7.47 -16.06
N PHE A 54 -1.11 -8.00 -14.93
CA PHE A 54 -0.32 -8.24 -13.75
C PHE A 54 0.06 -9.71 -13.68
N HIS A 55 1.28 -9.96 -13.20
CA HIS A 55 1.79 -11.31 -12.99
C HIS A 55 2.42 -11.40 -11.61
N TYR A 56 2.08 -12.47 -10.92
CA TYR A 56 2.74 -12.89 -9.70
C TYR A 56 3.92 -13.81 -10.05
N MET A 57 5.06 -13.60 -9.42
CA MET A 57 6.23 -14.47 -9.61
C MET A 57 7.01 -14.64 -8.32
N ARG A 58 7.80 -15.72 -8.26
CA ARG A 58 8.76 -15.99 -7.19
C ARG A 58 10.15 -16.16 -7.79
N ALA A 59 11.13 -15.57 -7.16
CA ALA A 59 12.54 -15.74 -7.50
C ALA A 59 13.30 -16.36 -6.33
N SER A 60 14.24 -17.27 -6.63
CA SER A 60 15.11 -17.87 -5.62
C SER A 60 16.08 -16.84 -5.07
N LEU A 61 16.28 -16.87 -3.76
CA LEU A 61 17.33 -16.13 -3.05
C LEU A 61 18.46 -17.07 -2.58
N GLU A 62 18.44 -18.32 -3.03
CA GLU A 62 19.46 -19.28 -2.62
C GLU A 62 20.84 -18.82 -3.07
N ASN A 63 21.77 -18.74 -2.12
CA ASN A 63 23.14 -18.27 -2.31
C ASN A 63 23.30 -16.81 -2.80
N GLN A 64 22.27 -16.00 -2.67
CA GLN A 64 22.29 -14.57 -3.03
C GLN A 64 22.12 -13.70 -1.79
N ASP A 65 22.78 -12.55 -1.79
CA ASP A 65 22.58 -11.51 -0.75
C ASP A 65 21.35 -10.67 -1.11
N PRO A 66 20.26 -10.77 -0.33
CA PRO A 66 19.02 -10.04 -0.65
C PRO A 66 19.20 -8.53 -0.76
N LEU A 67 20.21 -7.97 -0.06
CA LEU A 67 20.50 -6.53 -0.08
C LEU A 67 21.16 -6.06 -1.38
N LYS A 68 21.73 -7.01 -2.16
CA LYS A 68 22.45 -6.72 -3.41
C LYS A 68 21.66 -7.09 -4.65
N LEU A 69 20.51 -7.77 -4.47
CA LEU A 69 19.69 -8.21 -5.57
C LEU A 69 19.04 -7.04 -6.31
N ARG A 70 19.05 -7.15 -7.63
CA ARG A 70 18.38 -6.22 -8.55
C ARG A 70 17.13 -6.86 -9.12
N VAL A 71 16.09 -6.07 -9.34
CA VAL A 71 14.83 -6.55 -9.91
C VAL A 71 15.06 -7.20 -11.27
N ASN A 72 15.90 -6.59 -12.12
CA ASN A 72 16.22 -7.13 -13.44
C ASN A 72 16.83 -8.53 -13.36
N ASP A 73 17.73 -8.79 -12.41
CA ASP A 73 18.37 -10.10 -12.24
C ASP A 73 17.36 -11.17 -11.84
N LEU A 74 16.41 -10.80 -10.98
CA LEU A 74 15.33 -11.70 -10.57
C LEU A 74 14.37 -11.98 -11.72
N VAL A 75 14.00 -10.98 -12.51
CA VAL A 75 13.15 -11.15 -13.69
C VAL A 75 13.87 -12.05 -14.71
N LYS A 76 15.15 -11.83 -14.99
CA LYS A 76 15.95 -12.71 -15.87
C LYS A 76 15.97 -14.15 -15.37
N GLN A 77 16.25 -14.34 -14.08
CA GLN A 77 16.28 -15.66 -13.46
C GLN A 77 14.97 -16.43 -13.65
N VAL A 78 13.83 -15.78 -13.37
CA VAL A 78 12.52 -16.43 -13.44
C VAL A 78 12.09 -16.68 -14.89
N MET A 79 12.40 -15.77 -15.78
CA MET A 79 11.97 -15.83 -17.18
C MET A 79 12.99 -16.54 -18.10
N GLY A 80 14.19 -16.90 -17.58
CA GLY A 80 15.24 -17.48 -18.36
C GLY A 80 15.77 -16.57 -19.47
N LEU A 81 15.77 -15.24 -19.25
CA LEU A 81 16.18 -14.25 -20.22
C LEU A 81 17.62 -13.80 -20.01
N ASP A 82 18.33 -13.52 -21.08
CA ASP A 82 19.58 -12.77 -21.06
C ASP A 82 19.35 -11.25 -21.21
N ASP A 83 20.41 -10.45 -21.11
CA ASP A 83 20.34 -9.00 -21.21
C ASP A 83 19.82 -8.52 -22.57
N ALA A 84 20.15 -9.22 -23.66
CA ALA A 84 19.74 -8.88 -25.01
C ALA A 84 18.23 -9.15 -25.19
N ALA A 85 17.74 -10.28 -24.70
CA ALA A 85 16.32 -10.64 -24.73
C ALA A 85 15.49 -9.72 -23.85
N LEU A 86 16.00 -9.31 -22.69
CA LEU A 86 15.34 -8.35 -21.81
C LEU A 86 15.24 -6.97 -22.48
N ALA A 87 16.32 -6.49 -23.11
CA ALA A 87 16.37 -5.19 -23.81
C ALA A 87 15.50 -5.18 -25.08
N ALA A 88 15.39 -6.31 -25.78
CA ALA A 88 14.56 -6.46 -26.98
C ALA A 88 13.05 -6.57 -26.70
N GLY A 89 12.65 -6.53 -25.43
CA GLY A 89 11.25 -6.70 -25.08
C GLY A 89 10.80 -8.15 -25.06
N GLY A 90 11.69 -9.06 -24.74
CA GLY A 90 11.63 -10.51 -24.82
C GLY A 90 10.25 -11.16 -24.75
N ALA A 91 10.12 -12.35 -25.26
CA ALA A 91 8.86 -13.08 -25.40
C ALA A 91 8.02 -13.01 -24.13
N THR A 92 6.77 -12.57 -24.25
CA THR A 92 5.82 -12.64 -23.15
C THR A 92 5.74 -14.09 -22.64
N PRO A 93 6.05 -14.37 -21.39
CA PRO A 93 5.94 -15.73 -20.87
C PRO A 93 4.51 -16.21 -21.07
N LYS A 94 4.35 -17.46 -21.51
CA LYS A 94 3.01 -18.06 -21.52
C LYS A 94 2.59 -18.23 -20.05
N PRO A 95 1.51 -17.60 -19.58
CA PRO A 95 1.09 -17.73 -18.19
C PRO A 95 0.75 -19.19 -17.89
N GLN A 96 1.26 -19.71 -16.80
CA GLN A 96 0.75 -20.96 -16.25
C GLN A 96 -0.62 -20.70 -15.61
N ASN A 97 -1.60 -21.52 -15.92
CA ASN A 97 -2.94 -21.42 -15.34
C ASN A 97 -3.00 -21.95 -13.89
N GLU A 98 -1.93 -22.59 -13.42
CA GLU A 98 -1.85 -23.18 -12.08
C GLU A 98 -0.86 -22.41 -11.20
N LEU A 99 -1.26 -22.22 -9.95
CA LEU A 99 -0.40 -21.63 -8.92
C LEU A 99 0.76 -22.59 -8.63
N PRO A 100 2.01 -22.13 -8.56
CA PRO A 100 3.11 -22.95 -8.08
C PRO A 100 2.77 -23.54 -6.70
N ALA A 101 3.10 -24.79 -6.46
CA ALA A 101 2.94 -25.40 -5.15
C ALA A 101 3.73 -24.62 -4.07
N ASP A 102 3.30 -24.74 -2.80
CA ASP A 102 4.03 -24.10 -1.71
C ASP A 102 5.49 -24.60 -1.67
N GLY A 103 6.43 -23.67 -1.83
CA GLY A 103 7.85 -23.96 -1.87
C GLY A 103 8.48 -24.00 -3.27
N GLU A 104 7.70 -24.06 -4.37
CA GLU A 104 8.26 -23.97 -5.71
C GLU A 104 8.73 -22.53 -6.01
N VAL A 105 9.97 -22.46 -6.46
CA VAL A 105 10.66 -21.23 -6.85
C VAL A 105 11.09 -21.36 -8.32
N GLY A 106 10.90 -20.30 -9.11
CA GLY A 106 11.35 -20.27 -10.50
C GLY A 106 10.33 -20.80 -11.53
N GLY A 107 9.05 -20.83 -11.21
CA GLY A 107 7.98 -21.10 -12.17
C GLY A 107 7.71 -19.92 -13.10
N MET A 108 7.04 -20.16 -14.25
CA MET A 108 6.59 -19.08 -15.13
C MET A 108 5.67 -18.10 -14.39
N PRO A 109 5.70 -16.79 -14.70
CA PRO A 109 4.83 -15.82 -14.06
C PRO A 109 3.35 -16.20 -14.18
N LEU A 110 2.65 -16.22 -13.04
CA LEU A 110 1.22 -16.47 -13.00
C LEU A 110 0.46 -15.20 -13.37
N LYS A 111 -0.33 -15.24 -14.43
CA LYS A 111 -1.23 -14.12 -14.78
C LYS A 111 -2.28 -13.93 -13.67
N ILE A 112 -2.42 -12.70 -13.20
CA ILE A 112 -3.43 -12.34 -12.20
C ILE A 112 -4.76 -12.11 -12.92
N ASP A 113 -5.80 -12.84 -12.47
CA ASP A 113 -7.17 -12.61 -12.89
C ASP A 113 -7.73 -11.40 -12.14
N LEU A 114 -8.04 -10.33 -12.88
CA LEU A 114 -8.55 -9.10 -12.30
C LEU A 114 -9.90 -9.30 -11.62
N ALA A 115 -10.73 -10.21 -12.11
CA ALA A 115 -12.01 -10.52 -11.48
C ALA A 115 -11.87 -11.08 -10.06
N LEU A 116 -10.75 -11.74 -9.78
CA LEU A 116 -10.45 -12.29 -8.46
C LEU A 116 -9.66 -11.32 -7.56
N ALA A 117 -8.96 -10.35 -8.16
CA ALA A 117 -8.01 -9.48 -7.47
C ALA A 117 -8.54 -8.08 -7.18
N SER A 118 -9.49 -7.60 -7.99
CA SER A 118 -9.92 -6.20 -8.01
C SER A 118 -11.44 -6.07 -7.99
N PRO A 119 -12.00 -5.02 -7.39
CA PRO A 119 -13.42 -4.75 -7.47
C PRO A 119 -13.79 -4.28 -8.88
N LYS A 120 -15.06 -4.46 -9.23
CA LYS A 120 -15.63 -3.92 -10.46
C LYS A 120 -15.76 -2.40 -10.38
N HIS A 121 -15.55 -1.75 -11.52
CA HIS A 121 -15.95 -0.36 -11.69
C HIS A 121 -17.45 -0.33 -12.00
N GLU A 122 -18.25 0.14 -11.07
CA GLU A 122 -19.70 0.15 -11.19
C GLU A 122 -20.20 1.46 -11.80
N LYS A 123 -21.25 1.35 -12.64
CA LYS A 123 -21.89 2.53 -13.20
C LYS A 123 -22.55 3.36 -12.11
N GLY A 124 -22.22 4.64 -12.03
CA GLY A 124 -22.77 5.57 -11.05
C GLY A 124 -21.84 5.86 -9.87
N MET A 125 -20.63 5.33 -9.86
CA MET A 125 -19.58 5.81 -8.98
C MET A 125 -19.29 7.28 -9.27
N ARG A 126 -18.95 8.04 -8.21
CA ARG A 126 -18.58 9.46 -8.28
C ARG A 126 -17.12 9.62 -8.72
N LEU A 127 -16.27 8.67 -8.36
CA LEU A 127 -14.88 8.65 -8.77
C LEU A 127 -14.76 8.40 -10.27
N ASN A 128 -14.20 9.37 -10.97
CA ASN A 128 -13.99 9.28 -12.40
C ASN A 128 -12.75 8.44 -12.74
N GLU A 129 -12.80 7.74 -13.88
CA GLU A 129 -11.63 7.09 -14.43
C GLU A 129 -10.62 8.13 -14.94
N MET A 130 -9.37 7.98 -14.57
CA MET A 130 -8.27 8.85 -14.96
C MET A 130 -7.44 8.20 -16.05
N ASP A 131 -7.58 8.68 -17.28
CA ASP A 131 -6.81 8.20 -18.45
C ASP A 131 -5.33 8.59 -18.38
N LYS A 132 -4.98 9.70 -17.70
CA LYS A 132 -3.61 10.23 -17.60
C LYS A 132 -3.33 10.84 -16.23
N LEU A 133 -2.36 10.27 -15.55
CA LEU A 133 -1.87 10.70 -14.23
C LEU A 133 -1.07 12.03 -14.23
N HIS A 134 -0.89 12.71 -15.38
CA HIS A 134 0.16 13.71 -15.54
C HIS A 134 -0.26 15.16 -15.79
N ASP A 135 -1.57 15.48 -15.76
CA ASP A 135 -2.00 16.79 -16.29
C ASP A 135 -2.45 17.84 -15.27
N HIS A 136 -2.30 17.59 -13.95
CA HIS A 136 -2.84 18.54 -12.96
C HIS A 136 -1.81 19.28 -12.12
N GLY A 137 -0.52 19.13 -12.38
CA GLY A 137 0.55 19.76 -11.58
C GLY A 137 0.62 19.30 -10.11
N ILE A 138 -0.19 18.31 -9.75
CA ILE A 138 -0.24 17.68 -8.43
C ILE A 138 0.53 16.36 -8.47
N THR A 139 1.44 16.18 -7.54
CA THR A 139 2.09 14.87 -7.35
C THR A 139 1.06 13.88 -6.81
N THR A 140 0.96 12.72 -7.44
CA THR A 140 -0.04 11.70 -7.10
C THR A 140 0.59 10.40 -6.62
N PHE A 141 -0.17 9.66 -5.81
CA PHE A 141 0.12 8.30 -5.40
C PHE A 141 -1.02 7.39 -5.84
N THR A 142 -0.71 6.29 -6.53
CA THR A 142 -1.73 5.30 -6.89
C THR A 142 -1.68 4.13 -5.92
N LYS A 143 -2.67 4.06 -5.03
CA LYS A 143 -2.86 2.91 -4.14
C LYS A 143 -3.51 1.76 -4.91
N ARG A 144 -2.94 0.56 -4.82
CA ARG A 144 -3.37 -0.63 -5.56
C ARG A 144 -3.78 -1.76 -4.62
N PRO A 145 -4.57 -2.75 -5.10
CA PRO A 145 -4.85 -3.96 -4.32
C PRO A 145 -3.57 -4.66 -3.85
N LYS A 146 -3.60 -5.27 -2.67
CA LYS A 146 -2.46 -6.03 -2.10
C LYS A 146 -2.26 -7.38 -2.81
N LEU A 147 -1.75 -7.37 -4.03
CA LEU A 147 -1.63 -8.54 -4.92
C LEU A 147 -0.58 -9.57 -4.48
N LEU A 148 0.35 -9.23 -3.57
CA LEU A 148 1.35 -10.20 -3.05
C LEU A 148 0.71 -11.39 -2.33
N ARG A 149 -0.52 -11.22 -1.84
CA ARG A 149 -1.29 -12.29 -1.18
C ARG A 149 -2.19 -13.07 -2.14
N TYR A 150 -2.10 -12.78 -3.44
CA TYR A 150 -2.99 -13.34 -4.48
C TYR A 150 -2.97 -14.87 -4.54
N LYS A 151 -1.85 -15.51 -4.22
CA LYS A 151 -1.67 -16.96 -4.27
C LYS A 151 -2.70 -17.74 -3.43
N HIS A 152 -3.01 -17.23 -2.23
CA HIS A 152 -3.92 -17.93 -1.32
C HIS A 152 -5.36 -17.46 -1.51
N PRO A 153 -6.33 -18.34 -1.86
CA PRO A 153 -7.71 -17.94 -2.17
C PRO A 153 -8.36 -17.07 -1.09
N ALA A 154 -8.27 -17.48 0.19
CA ALA A 154 -8.84 -16.73 1.30
C ALA A 154 -8.20 -15.33 1.46
N ASN A 155 -6.87 -15.23 1.33
CA ASN A 155 -6.16 -13.94 1.42
C ASN A 155 -6.48 -13.04 0.23
N ARG A 156 -6.68 -13.61 -0.95
CA ARG A 156 -7.05 -12.90 -2.18
C ARG A 156 -8.43 -12.27 -2.04
N GLU A 157 -9.41 -13.05 -1.59
CA GLU A 157 -10.78 -12.58 -1.37
C GLU A 157 -10.82 -11.47 -0.32
N ALA A 158 -10.15 -11.67 0.83
CA ALA A 158 -10.04 -10.65 1.87
C ALA A 158 -9.35 -9.38 1.34
N SER A 159 -8.23 -9.50 0.60
CA SER A 159 -7.52 -8.33 0.04
C SER A 159 -8.37 -7.57 -0.96
N ARG A 160 -9.14 -8.28 -1.80
CA ARG A 160 -10.11 -7.65 -2.72
C ARG A 160 -11.22 -6.93 -1.95
N GLY A 161 -11.73 -7.55 -0.89
CA GLY A 161 -12.77 -6.97 -0.03
C GLY A 161 -12.31 -5.67 0.64
N TYR A 162 -11.14 -5.66 1.24
CA TYR A 162 -10.56 -4.46 1.86
C TYR A 162 -10.33 -3.33 0.85
N PHE A 163 -9.81 -3.66 -0.33
CA PHE A 163 -9.64 -2.66 -1.37
C PHE A 163 -10.96 -2.15 -1.93
N ALA A 164 -11.97 -3.01 -2.10
CA ALA A 164 -13.30 -2.62 -2.51
C ALA A 164 -13.97 -1.69 -1.49
N ASN A 165 -13.79 -1.98 -0.19
CA ASN A 165 -14.27 -1.13 0.88
C ASN A 165 -13.61 0.26 0.84
N GLU A 166 -12.29 0.32 0.68
CA GLU A 166 -11.59 1.60 0.56
C GLU A 166 -12.06 2.40 -0.66
N VAL A 167 -12.26 1.76 -1.83
CA VAL A 167 -12.86 2.40 -3.01
C VAL A 167 -14.21 3.00 -2.68
N ALA A 168 -15.09 2.25 -2.01
CA ALA A 168 -16.44 2.72 -1.64
C ALA A 168 -16.40 3.91 -0.68
N VAL A 169 -15.49 3.90 0.30
CA VAL A 169 -15.30 5.02 1.24
C VAL A 169 -14.77 6.25 0.50
N MET A 170 -13.77 6.09 -0.38
CA MET A 170 -13.25 7.21 -1.18
C MET A 170 -14.31 7.76 -2.13
N ASP A 171 -15.15 6.91 -2.71
CA ASP A 171 -16.28 7.34 -3.55
C ASP A 171 -17.31 8.14 -2.75
N MET A 172 -17.62 7.72 -1.53
CA MET A 172 -18.51 8.44 -0.62
C MET A 172 -17.94 9.81 -0.20
N LEU A 173 -16.64 9.87 0.11
CA LEU A 173 -15.96 11.09 0.54
C LEU A 173 -15.67 12.07 -0.61
N HIS A 174 -15.75 11.63 -1.88
CA HIS A 174 -15.40 12.45 -3.04
C HIS A 174 -16.17 13.77 -3.09
N ASP A 175 -17.47 13.76 -2.79
CA ASP A 175 -18.30 14.97 -2.75
C ASP A 175 -18.25 15.71 -1.41
N LYS A 176 -17.45 15.23 -0.47
CA LYS A 176 -17.33 15.74 0.90
C LYS A 176 -15.86 15.85 1.31
N PRO A 177 -15.06 16.63 0.58
CA PRO A 177 -13.64 16.77 0.87
C PRO A 177 -13.40 17.41 2.23
N HIS A 178 -12.31 17.05 2.89
CA HIS A 178 -11.90 17.62 4.17
C HIS A 178 -10.38 17.80 4.18
N ASP A 179 -9.89 18.95 4.68
CA ASP A 179 -8.46 19.32 4.60
C ASP A 179 -7.51 18.33 5.28
N ASN A 180 -8.01 17.57 6.27
CA ASN A 180 -7.26 16.58 7.03
C ASN A 180 -7.60 15.14 6.64
N ILE A 181 -8.29 14.91 5.51
CA ILE A 181 -8.51 13.59 4.89
C ILE A 181 -7.82 13.60 3.52
N VAL A 182 -7.22 12.47 3.14
CA VAL A 182 -6.58 12.35 1.83
C VAL A 182 -7.55 12.64 0.70
N ASN A 183 -7.11 13.49 -0.23
CA ASN A 183 -7.90 13.81 -1.41
C ASN A 183 -7.80 12.68 -2.45
N CYS A 184 -8.93 12.11 -2.81
CA CYS A 184 -9.03 11.12 -3.88
C CYS A 184 -9.34 11.83 -5.20
N LEU A 185 -8.42 11.72 -6.16
CA LEU A 185 -8.51 12.40 -7.46
C LEU A 185 -9.30 11.58 -8.49
N GLY A 186 -9.41 10.25 -8.28
CA GLY A 186 -10.09 9.34 -9.18
C GLY A 186 -9.60 7.91 -9.06
N ILE A 187 -9.89 7.10 -10.07
CA ILE A 187 -9.49 5.71 -10.15
C ILE A 187 -8.75 5.40 -11.46
N VAL A 188 -7.93 4.35 -11.43
CA VAL A 188 -7.43 3.70 -12.64
C VAL A 188 -8.24 2.42 -12.82
N ALA A 189 -8.91 2.29 -13.97
CA ALA A 189 -9.68 1.09 -14.29
C ALA A 189 -9.21 0.47 -15.60
N LYS A 190 -9.43 -0.84 -15.76
CA LYS A 190 -9.19 -1.59 -17.00
C LYS A 190 -10.13 -2.78 -17.07
N GLU A 191 -10.69 -3.04 -18.23
CA GLU A 191 -11.60 -4.17 -18.48
C GLU A 191 -12.77 -4.23 -17.46
N GLY A 192 -13.20 -3.05 -16.97
CA GLY A 192 -14.27 -2.94 -15.99
C GLY A 192 -13.86 -3.26 -14.54
N TYR A 193 -12.55 -3.35 -14.25
CA TYR A 193 -12.02 -3.57 -12.90
C TYR A 193 -11.17 -2.39 -12.44
N ILE A 194 -11.26 -2.02 -11.16
CA ILE A 194 -10.50 -0.93 -10.56
C ILE A 194 -9.11 -1.44 -10.18
N LEU A 195 -8.09 -0.90 -10.85
CA LEU A 195 -6.70 -1.27 -10.64
C LEU A 195 -5.98 -0.41 -9.61
N GLY A 196 -6.56 0.73 -9.24
CA GLY A 196 -5.98 1.62 -8.25
C GLY A 196 -6.85 2.83 -7.95
N ILE A 197 -6.64 3.41 -6.78
CA ILE A 197 -7.19 4.69 -6.34
C ILE A 197 -6.08 5.72 -6.49
N VAL A 198 -6.36 6.83 -7.18
CA VAL A 198 -5.41 7.94 -7.38
C VAL A 198 -5.60 8.95 -6.27
N LEU A 199 -4.60 9.07 -5.43
CA LEU A 199 -4.59 9.95 -4.26
C LEU A 199 -3.59 11.08 -4.43
N GLU A 200 -3.82 12.20 -3.78
CA GLU A 200 -2.81 13.23 -3.60
C GLU A 200 -1.62 12.65 -2.82
N TYR A 201 -0.39 12.99 -3.27
CA TYR A 201 0.83 12.51 -2.63
C TYR A 201 1.28 13.44 -1.51
N TYR A 202 1.67 12.85 -0.38
CA TYR A 202 2.29 13.54 0.73
C TYR A 202 3.66 12.93 1.04
N PRO A 203 4.70 13.76 1.30
CA PRO A 203 6.08 13.28 1.27
C PRO A 203 6.50 12.47 2.50
N VAL A 204 5.83 12.63 3.65
CA VAL A 204 6.27 12.02 4.90
C VAL A 204 5.10 11.62 5.79
N SER A 205 5.18 10.40 6.37
CA SER A 205 4.24 9.98 7.41
C SER A 205 4.67 10.53 8.78
N LEU A 206 3.70 10.64 9.68
CA LEU A 206 3.95 11.04 11.06
C LEU A 206 4.88 10.04 11.75
N ALA A 207 4.72 8.74 11.50
CA ALA A 207 5.61 7.69 12.00
C ALA A 207 7.06 7.92 11.58
N HIS A 208 7.28 8.16 10.28
CA HIS A 208 8.62 8.44 9.77
C HIS A 208 9.20 9.71 10.38
N ARG A 209 8.39 10.78 10.48
CA ARG A 209 8.83 12.05 11.06
C ARG A 209 9.20 11.92 12.54
N CYS A 210 8.50 11.09 13.32
CA CYS A 210 8.82 10.81 14.73
C CYS A 210 10.08 9.94 14.88
N SER A 211 10.34 9.04 13.94
CA SER A 211 11.51 8.16 13.97
C SER A 211 12.80 8.82 13.47
N ASP A 212 12.71 9.91 12.72
CA ASP A 212 13.86 10.66 12.18
C ASP A 212 14.62 11.37 13.32
N LYS A 213 15.76 10.78 13.73
CA LYS A 213 16.66 11.35 14.76
C LYS A 213 17.68 12.34 14.20
N THR A 214 17.70 12.57 12.88
CA THR A 214 18.68 13.47 12.24
C THR A 214 18.32 14.95 12.42
N ARG A 215 17.07 15.26 12.78
CA ARG A 215 16.58 16.63 13.00
C ARG A 215 15.52 16.67 14.10
N PRO A 216 15.43 17.82 14.83
CA PRO A 216 14.42 18.01 15.85
C PRO A 216 13.00 17.85 15.31
N LEU A 217 12.11 17.27 16.11
CA LEU A 217 10.70 17.17 15.78
C LEU A 217 10.00 18.51 16.02
N TYR A 218 10.01 19.37 15.01
CA TYR A 218 9.21 20.61 15.01
C TYR A 218 7.80 20.29 14.52
N LEU A 219 6.92 19.98 15.45
CA LEU A 219 5.51 19.72 15.18
C LEU A 219 4.67 20.38 16.27
N ASP A 220 3.68 21.14 15.85
CA ASP A 220 2.62 21.60 16.75
C ASP A 220 1.68 20.42 17.03
N ILE A 221 1.90 19.76 18.18
CA ILE A 221 1.11 18.59 18.58
C ILE A 221 -0.37 18.95 18.68
N ALA A 222 -0.71 20.11 19.26
CA ALA A 222 -2.10 20.51 19.43
C ALA A 222 -2.80 20.71 18.09
N LYS A 223 -2.13 21.38 17.13
CA LYS A 223 -2.62 21.54 15.75
C LYS A 223 -2.77 20.18 15.06
N CYS A 224 -1.79 19.29 15.24
CA CYS A 224 -1.81 17.96 14.62
C CYS A 224 -2.98 17.12 15.15
N ILE A 225 -3.14 17.01 16.47
CA ILE A 225 -4.21 16.25 17.11
C ILE A 225 -5.58 16.83 16.76
N LYS A 226 -5.70 18.18 16.78
CA LYS A 226 -6.94 18.84 16.37
C LYS A 226 -7.32 18.53 14.93
N GLY A 227 -6.37 18.59 13.98
CA GLY A 227 -6.67 18.30 12.58
C GLY A 227 -7.15 16.87 12.36
N ILE A 228 -6.54 15.88 13.05
CA ILE A 228 -7.01 14.49 12.97
C ILE A 228 -8.38 14.34 13.66
N ALA A 229 -8.60 14.99 14.80
CA ALA A 229 -9.91 14.99 15.45
C ALA A 229 -11.01 15.54 14.53
N ASP A 230 -10.75 16.65 13.84
CA ASP A 230 -11.68 17.25 12.88
C ASP A 230 -11.98 16.27 11.71
N ALA A 231 -10.95 15.55 11.21
CA ALA A 231 -11.12 14.52 10.18
C ALA A 231 -12.00 13.36 10.67
N LEU A 232 -11.78 12.90 11.91
CA LEU A 232 -12.57 11.82 12.51
C LEU A 232 -14.02 12.22 12.73
N VAL A 233 -14.27 13.43 13.25
CA VAL A 233 -15.64 13.99 13.38
C VAL A 233 -16.32 14.00 12.02
N HIS A 234 -15.64 14.51 10.99
CA HIS A 234 -16.19 14.55 9.63
C HIS A 234 -16.57 13.15 9.13
N LEU A 235 -15.74 12.13 9.40
CA LEU A 235 -16.00 10.73 9.02
C LEU A 235 -17.17 10.12 9.81
N HIS A 236 -17.22 10.39 11.14
CA HIS A 236 -18.28 9.92 12.03
C HIS A 236 -19.64 10.52 11.65
N ASP A 237 -19.68 11.80 11.22
CA ASP A 237 -20.89 12.45 10.70
C ASP A 237 -21.43 11.80 9.42
N GLN A 238 -20.57 11.06 8.70
CA GLN A 238 -21.00 10.21 7.58
C GLN A 238 -21.43 8.79 8.01
N GLY A 239 -21.38 8.49 9.31
CA GLY A 239 -21.74 7.17 9.85
C GLY A 239 -20.63 6.12 9.76
N TYR A 240 -19.36 6.54 9.58
CA TYR A 240 -18.22 5.64 9.44
C TYR A 240 -17.18 5.88 10.53
N CYS A 241 -16.39 4.84 10.86
CA CYS A 241 -15.19 4.94 11.68
C CYS A 241 -13.97 4.45 10.91
N HIS A 242 -12.82 5.06 11.17
CA HIS A 242 -11.57 4.70 10.51
C HIS A 242 -11.01 3.35 10.99
N ASN A 243 -11.11 3.06 12.29
CA ASN A 243 -10.72 1.84 13.00
C ASN A 243 -9.21 1.51 12.98
N ASP A 244 -8.34 2.33 12.38
CA ASP A 244 -6.89 2.10 12.34
C ASP A 244 -6.10 3.42 12.44
N VAL A 245 -6.46 4.27 13.42
CA VAL A 245 -5.80 5.56 13.65
C VAL A 245 -4.45 5.33 14.31
N LYS A 246 -3.36 5.59 13.56
CA LYS A 246 -1.97 5.43 14.01
C LYS A 246 -1.03 6.36 13.24
N PRO A 247 0.21 6.60 13.71
CA PRO A 247 1.15 7.50 13.04
C PRO A 247 1.50 7.11 11.61
N ASP A 248 1.45 5.82 11.25
CA ASP A 248 1.70 5.34 9.89
C ASP A 248 0.60 5.79 8.92
N ASN A 249 -0.64 5.93 9.41
CA ASN A 249 -1.81 6.33 8.66
C ASN A 249 -2.09 7.85 8.72
N ILE A 250 -1.12 8.64 9.16
CA ILE A 250 -1.16 10.09 9.18
C ILE A 250 0.01 10.62 8.37
N MET A 251 -0.28 11.32 7.28
CA MET A 251 0.72 12.03 6.48
C MET A 251 0.80 13.50 6.90
N LEU A 252 1.90 14.17 6.54
CA LEU A 252 2.08 15.58 6.81
C LEU A 252 2.24 16.33 5.48
N LYS A 253 1.48 17.43 5.33
CA LYS A 253 1.72 18.44 4.28
C LYS A 253 3.02 19.20 4.58
N ALA A 254 3.52 19.95 3.62
CA ALA A 254 4.75 20.73 3.77
C ALA A 254 4.67 21.75 4.92
N ASP A 255 3.47 22.26 5.23
CA ASP A 255 3.21 23.19 6.33
C ASP A 255 2.95 22.50 7.70
N GLY A 256 3.11 21.18 7.75
CA GLY A 256 2.87 20.36 8.95
C GLY A 256 1.39 20.02 9.20
N THR A 257 0.48 20.38 8.30
CA THR A 257 -0.93 19.99 8.41
C THR A 257 -1.06 18.47 8.29
N PRO A 258 -1.72 17.79 9.25
CA PRO A 258 -1.90 16.34 9.22
C PRO A 258 -3.00 15.95 8.23
N VAL A 259 -2.84 14.78 7.60
CA VAL A 259 -3.80 14.19 6.67
C VAL A 259 -3.98 12.71 6.98
N LEU A 260 -5.19 12.30 7.30
CA LEU A 260 -5.56 10.91 7.55
C LEU A 260 -5.63 10.16 6.22
N ILE A 261 -5.03 8.97 6.18
CA ILE A 261 -4.95 8.11 5.00
C ILE A 261 -5.28 6.66 5.35
N ASP A 262 -5.36 5.77 4.36
CA ASP A 262 -5.54 4.31 4.51
C ASP A 262 -6.90 3.91 5.10
N PHE A 263 -7.94 4.01 4.29
CA PHE A 263 -9.33 3.72 4.66
C PHE A 263 -9.74 2.24 4.46
N ASP A 264 -8.80 1.32 4.35
CA ASP A 264 -9.09 -0.11 4.11
C ASP A 264 -9.78 -0.80 5.30
N SER A 265 -9.64 -0.24 6.51
CA SER A 265 -10.31 -0.68 7.74
C SER A 265 -11.54 0.15 8.10
N CYS A 266 -11.84 1.19 7.31
CA CYS A 266 -12.96 2.09 7.55
C CYS A 266 -14.29 1.36 7.29
N LEU A 267 -15.17 1.34 8.28
CA LEU A 267 -16.45 0.64 8.22
C LEU A 267 -17.58 1.52 8.81
N PRO A 268 -18.84 1.27 8.40
CA PRO A 268 -19.99 1.84 9.09
C PRO A 268 -19.95 1.58 10.60
N ILE A 269 -20.44 2.52 11.38
CA ILE A 269 -20.59 2.38 12.84
C ILE A 269 -21.39 1.13 13.15
N ASP A 270 -21.02 0.38 14.20
CA ASP A 270 -21.62 -0.87 14.68
C ASP A 270 -21.43 -2.09 13.76
N GLN A 271 -20.74 -1.96 12.63
CA GLN A 271 -20.41 -3.12 11.80
C GLN A 271 -19.31 -3.97 12.45
N VAL A 272 -19.40 -5.29 12.28
CA VAL A 272 -18.40 -6.24 12.79
C VAL A 272 -17.07 -6.04 12.07
N LEU A 273 -15.98 -5.98 12.82
CA LEU A 273 -14.62 -5.92 12.30
C LEU A 273 -14.15 -7.32 11.92
N ASP A 274 -13.76 -7.52 10.66
CA ASP A 274 -13.16 -8.78 10.19
C ASP A 274 -11.74 -8.97 10.73
N ARG A 275 -11.09 -7.88 11.08
CA ARG A 275 -9.76 -7.85 11.71
C ARG A 275 -9.73 -6.78 12.79
N GLY A 276 -8.98 -7.06 13.88
CA GLY A 276 -8.77 -6.09 14.96
C GLY A 276 -7.96 -4.88 14.52
N THR A 277 -7.83 -3.91 15.42
CA THR A 277 -6.94 -2.77 15.28
C THR A 277 -5.48 -3.20 15.16
N THR A 278 -4.61 -2.34 14.67
CA THR A 278 -3.15 -2.61 14.69
C THR A 278 -2.69 -2.71 16.15
N LYS A 279 -2.02 -3.82 16.51
CA LYS A 279 -1.52 -4.09 17.87
C LYS A 279 -0.78 -2.87 18.43
N GLY A 280 -1.20 -2.43 19.61
CA GLY A 280 -0.66 -1.26 20.31
C GLY A 280 -1.22 0.08 19.86
N TRP A 281 -2.16 0.12 18.91
CA TRP A 281 -2.79 1.35 18.40
C TRP A 281 -4.32 1.35 18.55
N GLY A 282 -4.86 0.51 19.41
CA GLY A 282 -6.29 0.44 19.67
C GLY A 282 -6.62 -0.60 20.73
N ASP A 283 -7.90 -0.93 20.85
CA ASP A 283 -8.38 -2.01 21.70
C ASP A 283 -8.31 -3.34 20.93
N ASP A 284 -7.34 -4.20 21.28
CA ASP A 284 -7.13 -5.51 20.65
C ASP A 284 -8.35 -6.45 20.79
N GLU A 285 -9.27 -6.16 21.72
CA GLU A 285 -10.49 -6.94 21.96
C GLU A 285 -11.70 -6.39 21.19
N SER A 286 -11.58 -5.22 20.57
CA SER A 286 -12.68 -4.61 19.83
C SER A 286 -13.13 -5.48 18.65
N LYS A 287 -14.43 -5.80 18.62
CA LYS A 287 -15.07 -6.63 17.57
C LYS A 287 -15.96 -5.83 16.65
N THR A 288 -16.17 -4.56 16.91
CA THR A 288 -17.09 -3.70 16.16
C THR A 288 -16.46 -2.36 15.82
N SER A 289 -16.82 -1.83 14.66
CA SER A 289 -16.50 -0.48 14.24
C SER A 289 -17.20 0.52 15.15
N SER A 290 -16.43 1.38 15.82
CA SER A 290 -16.99 2.36 16.75
C SER A 290 -16.14 3.62 16.83
N VAL A 291 -16.78 4.74 17.12
CA VAL A 291 -16.11 6.03 17.37
C VAL A 291 -15.08 5.93 18.50
N LYS A 292 -15.31 5.02 19.46
CA LYS A 292 -14.39 4.76 20.57
C LYS A 292 -13.03 4.25 20.07
N ASN A 293 -13.00 3.40 19.02
CA ASN A 293 -11.77 2.89 18.45
C ASN A 293 -10.90 4.04 17.93
N ASP A 294 -11.51 4.98 17.23
CA ASP A 294 -10.82 6.12 16.63
C ASP A 294 -10.29 7.09 17.67
N TRP A 295 -11.11 7.40 18.71
CA TRP A 295 -10.68 8.28 19.79
C TRP A 295 -9.57 7.65 20.63
N LEU A 296 -9.60 6.34 20.86
CA LEU A 296 -8.51 5.64 21.53
C LEU A 296 -7.23 5.69 20.69
N GLY A 297 -7.32 5.39 19.38
CA GLY A 297 -6.19 5.52 18.48
C GLY A 297 -5.58 6.91 18.47
N LEU A 298 -6.43 7.96 18.43
CA LEU A 298 -5.97 9.34 18.48
C LEU A 298 -5.27 9.70 19.80
N ALA A 299 -5.77 9.21 20.94
CA ALA A 299 -5.13 9.42 22.24
C ALA A 299 -3.74 8.75 22.28
N LEU A 300 -3.60 7.54 21.72
CA LEU A 300 -2.31 6.85 21.61
C LEU A 300 -1.33 7.59 20.67
N VAL A 301 -1.83 8.17 19.58
CA VAL A 301 -1.04 9.04 18.70
C VAL A 301 -0.53 10.26 19.46
N GLU A 302 -1.37 10.93 20.25
CA GLU A 302 -0.94 12.07 21.07
C GLU A 302 0.15 11.69 22.07
N GLU A 303 -0.03 10.57 22.79
CA GLU A 303 0.98 10.05 23.71
C GLU A 303 2.31 9.76 23.02
N HIS A 304 2.25 9.12 21.84
CA HIS A 304 3.43 8.83 21.02
C HIS A 304 4.16 10.12 20.61
N LEU A 305 3.43 11.13 20.15
CA LEU A 305 4.00 12.43 19.74
C LEU A 305 4.69 13.13 20.91
N ARG A 306 4.06 13.16 22.10
CA ARG A 306 4.66 13.75 23.28
C ARG A 306 5.97 13.06 23.65
N LYS A 307 6.01 11.72 23.63
CA LYS A 307 7.25 10.94 23.85
C LYS A 307 8.32 11.23 22.81
N ALA A 308 7.95 11.30 21.53
CA ALA A 308 8.89 11.57 20.44
C ALA A 308 9.49 12.98 20.53
N CYS A 309 8.71 13.99 20.92
CA CYS A 309 9.20 15.35 21.14
C CYS A 309 10.19 15.43 22.31
N LEU A 310 9.94 14.72 23.42
CA LEU A 310 10.86 14.67 24.56
C LEU A 310 12.17 13.97 24.23
N ALA A 311 12.14 12.97 23.35
CA ALA A 311 13.32 12.21 22.89
C ALA A 311 14.09 12.88 21.75
N SER A 312 13.58 14.00 21.21
CA SER A 312 14.23 14.72 20.12
C SER A 312 15.47 15.48 20.62
N PRO A 313 16.53 15.64 19.79
CA PRO A 313 17.69 16.43 20.17
C PRO A 313 17.28 17.87 20.47
N PRO A 314 17.96 18.56 21.40
CA PRO A 314 17.70 19.97 21.69
C PRO A 314 18.00 20.84 20.46
N LYS A 315 17.43 22.03 20.43
CA LYS A 315 17.62 23.04 19.38
C LYS A 315 19.09 23.44 19.24
#